data_394795a520b7953ca4bff623555d8bb7
#
_entry.id   394795a520b7953ca4bff623555d8bb7
#
_cell.length_a   1.000
_cell.length_b   1.000
_cell.length_c   1.000
_cell.angle_alpha   90.00
_cell.angle_beta   90.00
_cell.angle_gamma   90.00
#
_symmetry.space_group_name_H-M   'P 1'
#
loop_
_entity.id
_entity.type
_entity.pdbx_description
1 polymer ?
#
loop_
_entity_poly.entity_id
_entity_poly.type
_entity_poly.pdbx_seq_one_letter_code
_entity_poly.pdbx_strand_id
1 'polypeptide(L)' 'MTVRQLVEMGIAYAQINNAELARRLGWSPQLLNKRLNTGKFTIEEWENIAMALGAEFRIGFTFPDGKQI' A
#
# COMPACT_ATOMS: atom_id res chain seq x y z
N MET A 1 13.84 1.23 1.69
CA MET A 1 12.60 1.11 0.89
C MET A 1 11.68 2.27 1.21
N THR A 2 11.12 2.91 0.20
CA THR A 2 10.14 3.97 0.38
C THR A 2 8.73 3.39 0.30
N VAL A 3 7.74 4.17 0.76
CA VAL A 3 6.33 3.78 0.60
C VAL A 3 5.97 3.60 -0.87
N ARG A 4 6.45 4.50 -1.74
CA ARG A 4 6.22 4.36 -3.18
C ARG A 4 6.76 3.03 -3.70
N GLN A 5 7.98 2.68 -3.33
CA GLN A 5 8.59 1.41 -3.76
C GLN A 5 7.79 0.21 -3.27
N LEU A 6 7.33 0.25 -2.02
CA LEU A 6 6.52 -0.85 -1.47
C LEU A 6 5.24 -1.04 -2.28
N VAL A 7 4.52 0.04 -2.54
CA VAL A 7 3.26 -0.03 -3.30
C VAL A 7 3.53 -0.45 -4.74
N GLU A 8 4.59 0.07 -5.36
CA GLU A 8 4.95 -0.31 -6.73
C GLU A 8 5.30 -1.79 -6.84
N MET A 9 5.97 -2.34 -5.83
CA MET A 9 6.24 -3.78 -5.79
C MET A 9 4.93 -4.58 -5.71
N GLY A 10 3.98 -4.12 -4.90
CA GLY A 10 2.67 -4.76 -4.81
C GLY A 10 1.90 -4.70 -6.11
N ILE A 11 1.93 -3.54 -6.78
CA ILE A 11 1.29 -3.35 -8.09
C ILE A 11 1.89 -4.31 -9.12
N ALA A 12 3.22 -4.41 -9.15
CA ALA A 12 3.91 -5.30 -10.09
C ALA A 12 3.57 -6.76 -9.81
N TYR A 13 3.59 -7.17 -8.56
CA TYR A 13 3.26 -8.54 -8.18
C TYR A 13 1.81 -8.90 -8.54
N ALA A 14 0.88 -7.97 -8.33
CA ALA A 14 -0.53 -8.15 -8.66
C ALA A 14 -0.80 -8.06 -10.17
N GLN A 15 0.21 -7.69 -10.97
CA GLN A 15 0.11 -7.58 -12.43
C GLN A 15 -0.95 -6.57 -12.87
N ILE A 16 -1.02 -5.45 -12.16
CA ILE A 16 -1.87 -4.32 -12.51
C ILE A 16 -0.97 -3.09 -12.72
N ASN A 17 -1.57 -1.95 -13.05
CA ASN A 17 -0.84 -0.69 -13.14
C ASN A 17 -1.41 0.32 -12.14
N ASN A 18 -0.76 1.48 -12.05
CA ASN A 18 -1.17 2.53 -11.12
C ASN A 18 -2.60 3.00 -11.38
N ALA A 19 -3.00 3.12 -12.63
CA ALA A 19 -4.35 3.55 -12.99
C ALA A 19 -5.40 2.56 -12.48
N GLU A 20 -5.11 1.26 -12.59
CA GLU A 20 -6.02 0.23 -12.11
C GLU A 20 -6.11 0.24 -10.57
N LEU A 21 -4.97 0.42 -9.88
CA LEU A 21 -5.01 0.55 -8.43
C LEU A 21 -5.84 1.75 -8.01
N ALA A 22 -5.63 2.90 -8.64
CA ALA A 22 -6.41 4.11 -8.35
C ALA A 22 -7.90 3.85 -8.56
N ARG A 23 -8.27 3.18 -9.66
CA ARG A 23 -9.66 2.83 -9.95
C ARG A 23 -10.26 1.97 -8.84
N ARG A 24 -9.53 0.95 -8.39
CA ARG A 24 -10.00 0.05 -7.33
C ARG A 24 -10.17 0.77 -6.00
N LEU A 25 -9.36 1.79 -5.74
CA LEU A 25 -9.45 2.61 -4.54
C LEU A 25 -10.53 3.69 -4.64
N GLY A 26 -11.07 3.94 -5.83
CA GLY A 26 -11.98 5.05 -6.06
C GLY A 26 -11.26 6.40 -6.10
N TRP A 27 -9.98 6.40 -6.42
CA TRP A 27 -9.14 7.60 -6.50
C TRP A 27 -8.82 7.93 -7.96
N SER A 28 -8.54 9.21 -8.23
CA SER A 28 -7.94 9.58 -9.51
C SER A 28 -6.47 9.14 -9.55
N PRO A 29 -5.90 8.91 -10.75
CA PRO A 29 -4.47 8.60 -10.84
C PRO A 29 -3.59 9.70 -10.26
N GLN A 30 -4.01 10.96 -10.38
CA GLN A 30 -3.28 12.10 -9.84
C GLN A 30 -3.26 12.06 -8.31
N LEU A 31 -4.39 11.72 -7.68
CA LEU A 31 -4.46 11.60 -6.23
C LEU A 31 -3.55 10.47 -5.75
N LEU A 32 -3.60 9.31 -6.39
CA LEU A 32 -2.73 8.20 -6.03
C LEU A 32 -1.26 8.61 -6.12
N ASN A 33 -0.87 9.26 -7.21
CA ASN A 33 0.51 9.70 -7.39
C ASN A 33 0.94 10.68 -6.30
N LYS A 34 0.07 11.64 -5.96
CA LYS A 34 0.33 12.59 -4.89
C LYS A 34 0.53 11.89 -3.55
N ARG A 35 -0.36 10.94 -3.22
CA ARG A 35 -0.29 10.21 -1.96
C ARG A 35 0.94 9.32 -1.90
N LEU A 36 1.35 8.70 -2.99
CA LEU A 36 2.58 7.93 -3.05
C LEU A 36 3.81 8.81 -2.83
N ASN A 37 3.78 10.05 -3.32
CA ASN A 37 4.88 10.98 -3.11
C ASN A 37 5.02 11.41 -1.65
N THR A 38 3.91 11.63 -0.96
CA THR A 38 3.95 11.99 0.47
C THR A 38 4.25 10.77 1.35
N GLY A 39 3.85 9.58 0.91
CA GLY A 39 4.06 8.34 1.65
C GLY A 39 3.22 8.23 2.92
N LYS A 40 2.22 9.08 3.08
CA LYS A 40 1.40 9.11 4.30
C LYS A 40 0.03 8.51 4.04
N PHE A 41 -0.22 7.37 4.68
CA PHE A 41 -1.49 6.66 4.60
C PHE A 41 -1.95 6.29 6.01
N THR A 42 -3.26 6.33 6.23
CA THR A 42 -3.85 5.79 7.46
C THR A 42 -3.84 4.26 7.40
N ILE A 43 -4.02 3.61 8.53
CA ILE A 43 -4.15 2.14 8.58
C ILE A 43 -5.31 1.68 7.69
N GLU A 44 -6.44 2.39 7.74
CA GLU A 44 -7.59 2.05 6.90
C GLU A 44 -7.24 2.15 5.42
N GLU A 45 -6.51 3.18 5.02
CA GLU A 45 -6.08 3.32 3.64
C GLU A 45 -5.12 2.20 3.23
N TRP A 46 -4.20 1.80 4.12
CA TRP A 46 -3.33 0.66 3.87
C TRP A 46 -4.12 -0.62 3.66
N GLU A 47 -5.15 -0.84 4.48
CA GLU A 47 -6.01 -2.01 4.34
C GLU A 47 -6.76 -1.99 3.01
N ASN A 48 -7.23 -0.82 2.57
CA ASN A 48 -7.89 -0.67 1.29
C ASN A 48 -6.94 -0.94 0.12
N ILE A 49 -5.69 -0.46 0.22
CA ILE A 49 -4.67 -0.75 -0.79
C ILE A 49 -4.40 -2.25 -0.85
N ALA A 50 -4.26 -2.91 0.30
CA ALA A 50 -4.04 -4.35 0.35
C ALA A 50 -5.19 -5.11 -0.31
N MET A 51 -6.43 -4.76 -0.01
CA MET A 51 -7.59 -5.38 -0.63
C MET A 51 -7.59 -5.20 -2.15
N ALA A 52 -7.24 -4.00 -2.61
CA ALA A 52 -7.17 -3.70 -4.04
C ALA A 52 -6.08 -4.53 -4.74
N LEU A 53 -5.03 -4.91 -4.03
CA LEU A 53 -3.94 -5.75 -4.54
C LEU A 53 -4.22 -7.24 -4.38
N GLY A 54 -5.31 -7.64 -3.72
CA GLY A 54 -5.59 -9.03 -3.40
C GLY A 54 -4.71 -9.56 -2.28
N ALA A 55 -4.27 -8.70 -1.38
CA ALA A 55 -3.34 -9.03 -0.31
C ALA A 55 -3.93 -8.70 1.05
N GLU A 56 -3.18 -8.97 2.09
CA GLU A 56 -3.48 -8.56 3.46
C GLU A 56 -2.41 -7.59 3.93
N PHE A 57 -2.82 -6.55 4.65
CA PHE A 57 -1.89 -5.60 5.24
C PHE A 57 -1.46 -6.10 6.61
N ARG A 58 -0.15 -6.05 6.87
CA ARG A 58 0.43 -6.44 8.15
C ARG A 58 1.21 -5.25 8.70
N ILE A 59 1.05 -5.00 10.00
CA ILE A 59 1.83 -3.99 10.70
C ILE A 59 2.03 -4.45 12.14
N GLY A 60 3.19 -4.17 12.69
CA GLY A 60 3.47 -4.57 14.05
C GLY A 60 4.90 -4.30 14.45
N PHE A 61 5.25 -4.77 15.63
CA PHE A 61 6.57 -4.59 16.22
C PHE A 61 7.17 -5.95 16.58
N THR A 62 8.48 -6.06 16.41
CA THR A 62 9.26 -7.20 16.93
C THR A 62 10.19 -6.65 18.00
N PHE A 63 10.07 -7.18 19.21
CA PHE A 63 10.89 -6.77 20.34
C PHE A 63 12.16 -7.60 20.40
N PRO A 64 13.22 -7.13 21.13
CA PRO A 64 14.49 -7.83 21.16
C PRO A 64 14.42 -9.26 21.72
N ASP A 65 13.40 -9.57 22.54
CA ASP A 65 13.20 -10.92 23.08
C ASP A 65 12.45 -11.84 22.12
N GLY A 66 12.14 -11.36 20.91
CA GLY A 66 11.41 -12.14 19.91
C GLY A 66 9.91 -11.96 19.95
N LYS A 67 9.39 -11.22 20.93
CA LYS A 67 7.95 -10.96 21.02
C LYS A 67 7.47 -10.15 19.82
N GLN A 68 6.37 -10.55 19.24
CA GLN A 68 5.73 -9.84 18.12
C GLN A 68 4.33 -9.39 18.53
N ILE A 69 4.03 -8.15 18.19
CA ILE A 69 2.71 -7.56 18.42
C ILE A 69 2.20 -7.01 17.10
#